data_82c266f620db2c80356ce4680647fa9b
#
_entry.id   82c266f620db2c80356ce4680647fa9b
#
_cell.length_a   1.000
_cell.length_b   1.000
_cell.length_c   1.000
_cell.angle_alpha   90.00
_cell.angle_beta   90.00
_cell.angle_gamma   90.00
#
_symmetry.space_group_name_H-M   'P 1'
#
loop_
_entity.id
_entity.type
_entity.pdbx_description
1 polymer ?
#
loop_
_entity_poly.entity_id
_entity_poly.type
_entity_poly.pdbx_seq_one_letter_code
_entity_poly.pdbx_strand_id
1 'polypeptide(L)'
;MRRNQAPQRPVTPDPRFNSRLVAKFINNVMMHGKKSTAERIVYGAFQQVEERSGRSGVDIFEQAVRNVTPVIEVKPRRVGGATYQVPIDIRSERRQALALRWLLTAARTRGGRSMREKLASELLDAANNAGNAVRRKEEVHRMAEANRAFVHYRW
;
A
#
# COMPACT_ATOMS: atom_id res chain seq x y z
N MET A 1 9.60 26.71 14.57
CA MET A 1 8.62 25.60 14.67
C MET A 1 7.32 25.98 13.96
N ARG A 2 6.73 25.05 13.19
CA ARG A 2 5.44 25.32 12.53
C ARG A 2 4.32 25.27 13.59
N ARG A 3 3.61 26.36 13.80
CA ARG A 3 2.54 26.48 14.82
C ARG A 3 1.30 25.64 14.44
N ASN A 4 0.98 25.57 13.16
CA ASN A 4 -0.20 24.88 12.66
C ASN A 4 0.19 23.82 11.60
N GLN A 5 -0.53 22.70 11.58
CA GLN A 5 -0.41 21.70 10.52
C GLN A 5 -0.96 22.29 9.20
N ALA A 6 -0.28 22.00 8.09
CA ALA A 6 -0.79 22.41 6.79
C ALA A 6 -2.13 21.70 6.48
N PRO A 7 -3.13 22.40 5.88
CA PRO A 7 -4.38 21.77 5.50
C PRO A 7 -4.13 20.65 4.48
N GLN A 8 -4.84 19.55 4.64
CA GLN A 8 -4.77 18.44 3.69
C GLN A 8 -5.46 18.84 2.38
N ARG A 9 -4.74 18.68 1.28
CA ARG A 9 -5.31 18.93 -0.06
C ARG A 9 -6.27 17.81 -0.42
N PRO A 10 -7.49 18.11 -0.88
CA PRO A 10 -8.41 17.10 -1.37
C PRO A 10 -7.84 16.42 -2.63
N VAL A 11 -7.93 15.10 -2.68
CA VAL A 11 -7.54 14.33 -3.86
C VAL A 11 -8.77 14.23 -4.77
N THR A 12 -8.68 14.81 -5.97
CA THR A 12 -9.70 14.65 -7.01
C THR A 12 -9.74 13.19 -7.47
N PRO A 13 -10.93 12.61 -7.70
CA PRO A 13 -11.04 11.26 -8.26
C PRO A 13 -10.34 11.16 -9.62
N ASP A 14 -9.89 9.98 -9.96
CA ASP A 14 -9.32 9.70 -11.27
C ASP A 14 -10.37 9.86 -12.38
N PRO A 15 -10.07 10.57 -13.48
CA PRO A 15 -11.06 10.88 -14.52
C PRO A 15 -11.54 9.62 -15.28
N ARG A 16 -10.71 8.57 -15.39
CA ARG A 16 -11.06 7.34 -16.12
C ARG A 16 -11.93 6.39 -15.32
N PHE A 17 -11.64 6.23 -14.01
CA PHE A 17 -12.30 5.26 -13.14
C PHE A 17 -13.15 5.90 -12.05
N ASN A 18 -13.19 7.22 -11.96
CA ASN A 18 -13.88 8.00 -10.93
C ASN A 18 -13.57 7.53 -9.50
N SER A 19 -12.35 7.03 -9.26
CA SER A 19 -11.91 6.44 -8.00
C SER A 19 -10.82 7.31 -7.33
N ARG A 20 -11.08 7.73 -6.09
CA ARG A 20 -10.06 8.42 -5.26
C ARG A 20 -8.92 7.50 -4.87
N LEU A 21 -9.17 6.19 -4.76
CA LEU A 21 -8.14 5.19 -4.45
C LEU A 21 -7.13 5.08 -5.59
N VAL A 22 -7.62 5.01 -6.83
CA VAL A 22 -6.78 5.00 -8.03
C VAL A 22 -5.96 6.29 -8.14
N ALA A 23 -6.59 7.45 -7.93
CA ALA A 23 -5.89 8.73 -7.94
C ALA A 23 -4.75 8.80 -6.89
N LYS A 24 -5.01 8.33 -5.66
CA LYS A 24 -3.95 8.21 -4.62
C LYS A 24 -2.83 7.27 -5.05
N PHE A 25 -3.17 6.17 -5.70
CA PHE A 25 -2.18 5.21 -6.17
C PHE A 25 -1.31 5.79 -7.28
N ILE A 26 -1.90 6.47 -8.27
CA ILE A 26 -1.16 7.20 -9.32
C ILE A 26 -0.18 8.20 -8.70
N ASN A 27 -0.63 8.97 -7.69
CA ASN A 27 0.24 9.91 -6.99
C ASN A 27 1.41 9.22 -6.27
N ASN A 28 1.22 8.00 -5.74
CA ASN A 28 2.29 7.22 -5.13
C ASN A 28 3.27 6.64 -6.15
N VAL A 29 2.79 6.26 -7.34
CA VAL A 29 3.62 5.76 -8.44
C VAL A 29 4.46 6.87 -9.06
N MET A 30 3.92 8.09 -9.07
CA MET A 30 4.55 9.27 -9.68
C MET A 30 5.95 9.54 -9.08
N MET A 31 6.91 9.82 -9.96
CA MET A 31 8.25 10.28 -9.62
C MET A 31 8.54 11.60 -10.34
N HIS A 32 9.25 12.50 -9.66
CA HIS A 32 9.67 13.80 -10.23
C HIS A 32 8.53 14.65 -10.83
N GLY A 33 7.29 14.50 -10.32
CA GLY A 33 6.13 15.24 -10.82
C GLY A 33 5.58 14.76 -12.18
N LYS A 34 6.09 13.66 -12.74
CA LYS A 34 5.66 13.13 -14.05
C LYS A 34 4.34 12.36 -13.93
N LYS A 35 3.23 13.06 -13.74
CA LYS A 35 1.92 12.45 -13.49
C LYS A 35 1.39 11.66 -14.69
N SER A 36 1.50 12.19 -15.90
CA SER A 36 1.04 11.52 -17.12
C SER A 36 1.75 10.18 -17.39
N THR A 37 3.04 10.08 -17.00
CA THR A 37 3.78 8.82 -17.05
C THR A 37 3.26 7.81 -16.03
N ALA A 38 2.97 8.26 -14.80
CA ALA A 38 2.38 7.40 -13.77
C ALA A 38 0.99 6.90 -14.16
N GLU A 39 0.14 7.75 -14.73
CA GLU A 39 -1.18 7.38 -15.28
C GLU A 39 -1.05 6.28 -16.35
N ARG A 40 -0.15 6.47 -17.33
CA ARG A 40 0.10 5.44 -18.38
C ARG A 40 0.58 4.11 -17.80
N ILE A 41 1.38 4.13 -16.73
CA ILE A 41 1.84 2.91 -16.06
C ILE A 41 0.67 2.20 -15.39
N VAL A 42 -0.12 2.92 -14.60
CA VAL A 42 -1.24 2.35 -13.84
C VAL A 42 -2.34 1.85 -14.77
N TYR A 43 -2.76 2.65 -15.75
CA TYR A 43 -3.79 2.25 -16.71
C TYR A 43 -3.35 1.05 -17.56
N GLY A 44 -2.10 1.05 -18.00
CA GLY A 44 -1.57 -0.09 -18.74
C GLY A 44 -1.39 -1.34 -17.89
N ALA A 45 -1.13 -1.19 -16.58
CA ALA A 45 -1.13 -2.33 -15.66
C ALA A 45 -2.54 -2.90 -15.48
N PHE A 46 -3.56 -2.04 -15.30
CA PHE A 46 -4.95 -2.49 -15.17
C PHE A 46 -5.42 -3.21 -16.43
N GLN A 47 -5.09 -2.68 -17.62
CA GLN A 47 -5.40 -3.36 -18.88
C GLN A 47 -4.76 -4.75 -18.95
N GLN A 48 -3.50 -4.90 -18.58
CA GLN A 48 -2.85 -6.21 -18.54
C GLN A 48 -3.47 -7.16 -17.51
N VAL A 49 -3.94 -6.63 -16.38
CA VAL A 49 -4.69 -7.40 -15.38
C VAL A 49 -6.00 -7.90 -15.95
N GLU A 50 -6.75 -7.05 -16.68
CA GLU A 50 -8.00 -7.41 -17.37
C GLU A 50 -7.77 -8.50 -18.41
N GLU A 51 -6.75 -8.35 -19.27
CA GLU A 51 -6.38 -9.32 -20.29
C GLU A 51 -6.03 -10.70 -19.71
N ARG A 52 -5.37 -10.74 -18.52
CA ARG A 52 -4.95 -12.00 -17.89
C ARG A 52 -6.02 -12.65 -17.02
N SER A 53 -6.89 -11.86 -16.39
CA SER A 53 -7.86 -12.36 -15.40
C SER A 53 -9.29 -12.44 -15.92
N GLY A 54 -9.59 -11.75 -17.02
CA GLY A 54 -10.96 -11.60 -17.54
C GLY A 54 -11.87 -10.75 -16.64
N ARG A 55 -11.35 -10.10 -15.60
CA ARG A 55 -12.07 -9.27 -14.62
C ARG A 55 -11.59 -7.82 -14.72
N SER A 56 -12.42 -6.88 -14.27
CA SER A 56 -12.05 -5.47 -14.20
C SER A 56 -10.75 -5.24 -13.43
N GLY A 57 -9.80 -4.52 -14.03
CA GLY A 57 -8.51 -4.21 -13.40
C GLY A 57 -8.65 -3.38 -12.13
N VAL A 58 -9.69 -2.55 -12.03
CA VAL A 58 -10.00 -1.78 -10.82
C VAL A 58 -10.50 -2.68 -9.71
N ASP A 59 -11.36 -3.66 -10.00
CA ASP A 59 -11.87 -4.59 -8.98
C ASP A 59 -10.74 -5.45 -8.41
N ILE A 60 -9.85 -5.94 -9.28
CA ILE A 60 -8.65 -6.68 -8.87
C ILE A 60 -7.74 -5.79 -8.01
N PHE A 61 -7.54 -4.53 -8.39
CA PHE A 61 -6.76 -3.57 -7.62
C PHE A 61 -7.37 -3.33 -6.23
N GLU A 62 -8.69 -3.11 -6.14
CA GLU A 62 -9.36 -2.93 -4.85
C GLU A 62 -9.27 -4.17 -3.98
N GLN A 63 -9.42 -5.35 -4.58
CA GLN A 63 -9.23 -6.63 -3.89
C GLN A 63 -7.80 -6.78 -3.38
N ALA A 64 -6.79 -6.49 -4.21
CA ALA A 64 -5.39 -6.50 -3.81
C ALA A 64 -5.11 -5.53 -2.65
N VAL A 65 -5.64 -4.31 -2.69
CA VAL A 65 -5.52 -3.34 -1.59
C VAL A 65 -6.15 -3.87 -0.32
N ARG A 66 -7.36 -4.44 -0.37
CA ARG A 66 -8.01 -5.06 0.80
C ARG A 66 -7.15 -6.17 1.40
N ASN A 67 -6.61 -7.06 0.56
CA ASN A 67 -5.80 -8.19 0.99
C ASN A 67 -4.47 -7.77 1.64
N VAL A 68 -3.86 -6.68 1.16
CA VAL A 68 -2.59 -6.14 1.68
C VAL A 68 -2.78 -5.20 2.87
N THR A 69 -3.99 -4.68 3.10
CA THR A 69 -4.27 -3.72 4.16
C THR A 69 -4.01 -4.32 5.55
N PRO A 70 -3.04 -3.76 6.33
CA PRO A 70 -2.75 -4.24 7.68
C PRO A 70 -3.73 -3.66 8.70
N VAL A 71 -3.98 -4.40 9.78
CA VAL A 71 -4.79 -3.95 10.93
C VAL A 71 -3.91 -3.39 12.04
N ILE A 72 -2.73 -3.97 12.23
CA ILE A 72 -1.80 -3.67 13.32
C ILE A 72 -0.41 -3.36 12.75
N GLU A 73 0.32 -2.46 13.42
CA GLU A 73 1.74 -2.20 13.16
C GLU A 73 2.53 -2.22 14.46
N VAL A 74 3.85 -2.33 14.34
CA VAL A 74 4.76 -2.28 15.48
C VAL A 74 5.49 -0.95 15.48
N LYS A 75 5.49 -0.25 16.61
CA LYS A 75 6.25 1.00 16.80
C LYS A 75 7.27 0.88 17.92
N PRO A 76 8.50 1.37 17.71
CA PRO A 76 9.48 1.41 18.78
C PRO A 76 9.07 2.44 19.84
N ARG A 77 9.09 2.03 21.12
CA ARG A 77 8.89 2.89 22.29
C ARG A 77 10.07 2.73 23.24
N ARG A 78 10.58 3.85 23.74
CA ARG A 78 11.63 3.85 24.77
C ARG A 78 11.01 3.87 26.16
N VAL A 79 11.35 2.87 26.96
CA VAL A 79 10.91 2.76 28.37
C VAL A 79 12.13 2.41 29.22
N GLY A 80 12.50 3.27 30.18
CA GLY A 80 13.62 3.02 31.08
C GLY A 80 14.97 2.78 30.38
N GLY A 81 15.21 3.41 29.20
CA GLY A 81 16.46 3.24 28.45
C GLY A 81 16.44 2.09 27.43
N ALA A 82 15.52 1.13 27.53
CA ALA A 82 15.34 0.05 26.57
C ALA A 82 14.31 0.44 25.48
N THR A 83 14.50 -0.09 24.27
CA THR A 83 13.56 0.13 23.15
C THR A 83 12.72 -1.12 22.95
N TYR A 84 11.42 -1.00 23.14
CA TYR A 84 10.44 -2.07 22.94
C TYR A 84 9.66 -1.84 21.64
N GLN A 85 9.38 -2.93 20.93
CA GLN A 85 8.51 -2.92 19.74
C GLN A 85 7.06 -3.13 20.19
N VAL A 86 6.29 -2.03 20.24
CA VAL A 86 4.94 -2.05 20.78
C VAL A 86 3.91 -2.17 19.65
N PRO A 87 3.04 -3.21 19.68
CA PRO A 87 1.94 -3.33 18.73
C PRO A 87 0.89 -2.24 18.94
N ILE A 88 0.48 -1.58 17.88
CA ILE A 88 -0.57 -0.57 17.90
C ILE A 88 -1.53 -0.75 16.73
N ASP A 89 -2.80 -0.43 16.96
CA ASP A 89 -3.82 -0.39 15.90
C ASP A 89 -3.54 0.76 14.94
N ILE A 90 -3.77 0.52 13.66
CA ILE A 90 -3.51 1.50 12.62
C ILE A 90 -4.81 2.24 12.29
N ARG A 91 -4.78 3.57 12.22
CA ARG A 91 -5.90 4.38 11.74
C ARG A 91 -6.20 4.07 10.27
N SER A 92 -7.48 4.12 9.88
CA SER A 92 -7.97 3.73 8.54
C SER A 92 -7.20 4.39 7.37
N GLU A 93 -6.95 5.68 7.46
CA GLU A 93 -6.20 6.41 6.42
C GLU A 93 -4.77 5.88 6.26
N ARG A 94 -4.11 5.56 7.38
CA ARG A 94 -2.76 5.03 7.39
C ARG A 94 -2.72 3.58 6.89
N ARG A 95 -3.75 2.77 7.19
CA ARG A 95 -3.87 1.39 6.65
C ARG A 95 -3.82 1.41 5.13
N GLN A 96 -4.63 2.26 4.51
CA GLN A 96 -4.69 2.41 3.06
C GLN A 96 -3.34 2.89 2.49
N ALA A 97 -2.72 3.89 3.11
CA ALA A 97 -1.42 4.41 2.68
C ALA A 97 -0.31 3.34 2.75
N LEU A 98 -0.31 2.50 3.79
CA LEU A 98 0.65 1.39 3.92
C LEU A 98 0.43 0.34 2.83
N ALA A 99 -0.81 -0.06 2.58
CA ALA A 99 -1.14 -1.04 1.53
C ALA A 99 -0.65 -0.58 0.15
N LEU A 100 -0.97 0.66 -0.24
CA LEU A 100 -0.53 1.23 -1.51
C LEU A 100 1.00 1.30 -1.62
N ARG A 101 1.68 1.66 -0.53
CA ARG A 101 3.15 1.71 -0.48
C ARG A 101 3.76 0.32 -0.62
N TRP A 102 3.23 -0.68 0.08
CA TRP A 102 3.76 -2.04 0.02
C TRP A 102 3.56 -2.67 -1.35
N LEU A 103 2.39 -2.50 -1.97
CA LEU A 103 2.14 -2.92 -3.36
C LEU A 103 3.16 -2.30 -4.32
N LEU A 104 3.39 -1.00 -4.20
CA LEU A 104 4.34 -0.30 -5.07
C LEU A 104 5.79 -0.75 -4.83
N THR A 105 6.18 -0.92 -3.57
CA THR A 105 7.54 -1.38 -3.22
C THR A 105 7.75 -2.81 -3.73
N ALA A 106 6.79 -3.71 -3.51
CA ALA A 106 6.83 -5.07 -4.00
C ALA A 106 6.91 -5.13 -5.53
N ALA A 107 6.11 -4.33 -6.23
CA ALA A 107 6.18 -4.24 -7.68
C ALA A 107 7.55 -3.75 -8.19
N ARG A 108 8.17 -2.78 -7.50
CA ARG A 108 9.50 -2.25 -7.89
C ARG A 108 10.62 -3.28 -7.75
N THR A 109 10.57 -4.12 -6.71
CA THR A 109 11.59 -5.17 -6.46
C THR A 109 11.41 -6.41 -7.34
N ARG A 110 10.25 -6.57 -7.97
CA ARG A 110 9.96 -7.69 -8.87
C ARG A 110 10.79 -7.62 -10.15
N GLY A 111 11.20 -8.74 -10.69
CA GLY A 111 11.76 -8.85 -12.03
C GLY A 111 10.71 -8.56 -13.12
N GLY A 112 11.13 -8.11 -14.28
CA GLY A 112 10.27 -7.81 -15.44
C GLY A 112 10.82 -6.66 -16.28
N ARG A 113 10.33 -6.55 -17.52
CA ARG A 113 10.84 -5.58 -18.50
C ARG A 113 10.34 -4.15 -18.23
N SER A 114 9.11 -3.99 -17.76
CA SER A 114 8.50 -2.69 -17.55
C SER A 114 7.80 -2.60 -16.20
N MET A 115 7.69 -1.39 -15.65
CA MET A 115 6.94 -1.17 -14.40
C MET A 115 5.46 -1.55 -14.56
N ARG A 116 4.89 -1.41 -15.75
CA ARG A 116 3.53 -1.80 -16.08
C ARG A 116 3.31 -3.30 -15.87
N GLU A 117 4.21 -4.13 -16.39
CA GLU A 117 4.18 -5.59 -16.23
C GLU A 117 4.41 -6.04 -14.79
N LYS A 118 5.41 -5.44 -14.12
CA LYS A 118 5.71 -5.70 -12.71
C LYS A 118 4.51 -5.41 -11.80
N LEU A 119 3.86 -4.29 -12.05
CA LEU A 119 2.69 -3.86 -11.28
C LEU A 119 1.49 -4.78 -11.54
N ALA A 120 1.20 -5.12 -12.79
CA ALA A 120 0.12 -6.04 -13.14
C ALA A 120 0.29 -7.40 -12.46
N SER A 121 1.49 -7.96 -12.51
CA SER A 121 1.79 -9.25 -11.86
C SER A 121 1.65 -9.19 -10.34
N GLU A 122 2.13 -8.12 -9.69
CA GLU A 122 1.97 -7.98 -8.23
C GLU A 122 0.50 -7.80 -7.82
N LEU A 123 -0.29 -7.06 -8.59
CA LEU A 123 -1.72 -6.87 -8.31
C LEU A 123 -2.50 -8.19 -8.42
N LEU A 124 -2.22 -9.02 -9.43
CA LEU A 124 -2.83 -10.34 -9.58
C LEU A 124 -2.47 -11.26 -8.42
N ASP A 125 -1.19 -11.32 -8.06
CA ASP A 125 -0.74 -12.14 -6.93
C ASP A 125 -1.37 -11.67 -5.62
N ALA A 126 -1.37 -10.34 -5.37
CA ALA A 126 -1.95 -9.78 -4.15
C ALA A 126 -3.47 -9.98 -4.06
N ALA A 127 -4.19 -9.94 -5.19
CA ALA A 127 -5.61 -10.26 -5.23
C ALA A 127 -5.89 -11.73 -4.85
N ASN A 128 -4.95 -12.62 -5.16
CA ASN A 128 -5.00 -14.04 -4.80
C ASN A 128 -4.34 -14.35 -3.44
N ASN A 129 -4.15 -13.35 -2.57
CA ASN A 129 -3.45 -13.47 -1.28
C ASN A 129 -2.03 -14.05 -1.39
N ALA A 130 -1.33 -13.73 -2.47
CA ALA A 130 0.06 -14.12 -2.73
C ALA A 130 0.93 -12.87 -2.98
N GLY A 131 2.22 -13.09 -3.28
CA GLY A 131 3.14 -12.00 -3.61
C GLY A 131 3.82 -11.34 -2.41
N ASN A 132 4.76 -10.46 -2.72
CA ASN A 132 5.63 -9.85 -1.71
C ASN A 132 4.91 -8.82 -0.83
N ALA A 133 3.90 -8.15 -1.36
CA ALA A 133 3.11 -7.19 -0.59
C ALA A 133 2.29 -7.88 0.51
N VAL A 134 1.68 -9.04 0.22
CA VAL A 134 0.95 -9.85 1.20
C VAL A 134 1.90 -10.42 2.24
N ARG A 135 3.06 -10.97 1.81
CA ARG A 135 4.10 -11.45 2.74
C ARG A 135 4.54 -10.35 3.70
N ARG A 136 4.67 -9.12 3.22
CA ARG A 136 5.02 -7.97 4.08
C ARG A 136 3.96 -7.69 5.14
N LYS A 137 2.68 -7.79 4.79
CA LYS A 137 1.59 -7.70 5.78
C LYS A 137 1.71 -8.79 6.84
N GLU A 138 1.90 -10.04 6.41
CA GLU A 138 2.02 -11.20 7.30
C GLU A 138 3.23 -11.08 8.25
N GLU A 139 4.38 -10.60 7.75
CA GLU A 139 5.55 -10.32 8.57
C GLU A 139 5.25 -9.29 9.67
N VAL A 140 4.60 -8.18 9.31
CA VAL A 140 4.24 -7.14 10.29
C VAL A 140 3.25 -7.67 11.32
N HIS A 141 2.26 -8.46 10.92
CA HIS A 141 1.31 -9.09 11.83
C HIS A 141 2.00 -10.11 12.74
N ARG A 142 2.93 -10.92 12.21
CA ARG A 142 3.74 -11.88 13.00
C ARG A 142 4.61 -11.16 14.02
N MET A 143 5.26 -10.05 13.62
CA MET A 143 6.04 -9.23 14.57
C MET A 143 5.15 -8.63 15.66
N ALA A 144 3.94 -8.19 15.32
CA ALA A 144 3.00 -7.66 16.30
C ALA A 144 2.54 -8.73 17.29
N GLU A 145 2.27 -9.95 16.82
CA GLU A 145 1.91 -11.08 17.68
C GLU A 145 3.05 -11.48 18.62
N ALA A 146 4.28 -11.59 18.10
CA ALA A 146 5.47 -11.89 18.90
C ALA A 146 5.72 -10.84 20.01
N ASN A 147 5.34 -9.58 19.79
CA ASN A 147 5.52 -8.48 20.73
C ASN A 147 4.24 -8.18 21.54
N ARG A 148 3.25 -9.05 21.52
CA ARG A 148 1.95 -8.84 22.20
C ARG A 148 2.08 -8.56 23.69
N ALA A 149 3.09 -9.11 24.35
CA ALA A 149 3.38 -8.88 25.76
C ALA A 149 3.64 -7.40 26.09
N PHE A 150 4.07 -6.57 25.12
CA PHE A 150 4.39 -5.16 25.31
C PHE A 150 3.23 -4.20 25.00
N VAL A 151 2.01 -4.70 24.75
CA VAL A 151 0.83 -3.87 24.45
C VAL A 151 0.52 -2.86 25.55
N HIS A 152 0.83 -3.16 26.82
CA HIS A 152 0.63 -2.26 27.96
C HIS A 152 1.51 -0.99 27.91
N TYR A 153 2.54 -0.94 27.08
CA TYR A 153 3.33 0.27 26.81
C TYR A 153 2.72 1.15 25.70
N ARG A 154 1.46 0.89 25.32
CA ARG A 154 0.70 1.66 24.34
C ARG A 154 0.06 2.88 25.00
N TRP A 155 0.73 4.02 25.03
CA TRP A 155 0.19 5.34 25.40
C TRP A 155 0.41 6.35 24.28
#